data_cb95760e97298eaae2ae8befa1a5c739
#
_entry.id   cb95760e97298eaae2ae8befa1a5c739
#
_cell.length_a   1.000
_cell.length_b   1.000
_cell.length_c   1.000
_cell.angle_alpha   90.00
_cell.angle_beta   90.00
_cell.angle_gamma   90.00
#
_symmetry.space_group_name_H-M   'P 1'
#
loop_
_entity.id
_entity.type
_entity.pdbx_description
1 polymer ?
#
loop_
_entity_poly.entity_id
_entity_poly.type
_entity_poly.pdbx_seq_one_letter_code
_entity_poly.pdbx_strand_id
1 'polypeptide(L)'
;MNETEQSNPNQWLAKWESTQPLTDKWVTAGEVHYIPLHTFILVTDGQAIWNMNGEKVHVAFGHLIAIEENSLIEIVDGGNRDLSGWKIQFHTYSLYHKKREILKFEWHVPAGNTYQITQLTGGALASICYHLSEDASRDGNEAWVGNQHFIYGLLKHLYQKQPSDSQTTEQGMQRSIVYMQEHYDEIITRKQLAEMAGISQWHYSRKFSERYGKPPLEYLANYRVYRAQEELLLTSAKAHEIAKKVGFEDAHYFSRRFKQLAGVPPRYYAQTVKQRKIVSLSPLYAEVLVALGVIPHAVVVTPLLLPQHQRQLFAAHQVKLLEVPQNGFDLEIIQQAQPELMVGRYLTEDMKQQLRTIAPVITGLTVDIGILIDQFAAIFNKQTEAAICHNQMNNEVVAARNQLQSIIQSGATVMVLRVEAFGYRYLGGSSTGASQLLYEKLGLSIPELLKSGKAWFNPCTLDELHSANPDFLFVEKRVMEHYSADENMSKLIESSRWSTMKAVKNNRVCYVDTNLWVDGFGYTGQTLVLKQIVGHLLDERNVRAQ
;
A
#
# COMPACT_ATOMS: atom_id res chain seq x y z
N MET A 1 -10.92 -35.59 13.38
CA MET A 1 -10.35 -34.61 14.33
C MET A 1 -9.96 -33.41 13.50
N ASN A 2 -10.87 -32.47 13.39
CA ASN A 2 -10.67 -31.18 12.71
C ASN A 2 -10.68 -30.12 13.79
N GLU A 3 -9.52 -29.77 14.30
CA GLU A 3 -9.35 -28.56 15.07
C GLU A 3 -9.12 -27.41 14.06
N THR A 4 -10.16 -26.68 13.79
CA THR A 4 -10.06 -25.32 13.26
C THR A 4 -9.50 -24.45 14.37
N GLU A 5 -8.17 -24.36 14.47
CA GLU A 5 -7.52 -23.32 15.27
C GLU A 5 -7.90 -21.95 14.68
N GLN A 6 -8.78 -21.27 15.37
CA GLN A 6 -9.04 -19.85 15.18
C GLN A 6 -7.71 -19.11 15.40
N SER A 7 -7.11 -18.58 14.35
CA SER A 7 -5.97 -17.68 14.46
C SER A 7 -6.41 -16.46 15.28
N ASN A 8 -5.88 -16.34 16.48
CA ASN A 8 -6.10 -15.16 17.32
C ASN A 8 -5.43 -13.96 16.61
N PRO A 9 -6.17 -12.97 16.10
CA PRO A 9 -5.61 -11.89 15.29
C PRO A 9 -4.70 -10.93 16.07
N ASN A 10 -4.52 -11.17 17.38
CA ASN A 10 -3.80 -10.28 18.30
C ASN A 10 -2.41 -10.78 18.71
N GLN A 11 -1.82 -11.76 18.02
CA GLN A 11 -0.45 -12.19 18.32
C GLN A 11 0.55 -11.47 17.40
N TRP A 12 1.19 -10.46 17.94
CA TRP A 12 2.27 -9.75 17.30
C TRP A 12 3.43 -9.50 18.27
N LEU A 13 4.61 -9.26 17.71
CA LEU A 13 5.83 -8.97 18.47
C LEU A 13 6.37 -7.61 18.04
N ALA A 14 6.78 -6.80 19.00
CA ALA A 14 7.60 -5.62 18.76
C ALA A 14 9.07 -5.96 19.08
N LYS A 15 9.99 -5.54 18.21
CA LYS A 15 11.42 -5.67 18.41
C LYS A 15 12.05 -4.29 18.46
N TRP A 16 12.65 -3.93 19.60
CA TRP A 16 13.39 -2.68 19.74
C TRP A 16 14.54 -2.60 18.72
N GLU A 17 14.75 -1.43 18.17
CA GLU A 17 15.83 -1.16 17.22
C GLU A 17 16.78 -0.08 17.71
N SER A 18 16.25 1.10 18.10
CA SER A 18 17.09 2.20 18.59
C SER A 18 16.31 3.19 19.47
N THR A 19 17.05 3.86 20.34
CA THR A 19 16.55 5.00 21.13
C THR A 19 17.54 6.14 21.00
N GLN A 20 17.06 7.33 20.62
CA GLN A 20 17.90 8.49 20.37
C GLN A 20 17.21 9.75 20.93
N PRO A 21 17.97 10.70 21.52
CA PRO A 21 17.40 12.00 21.87
C PRO A 21 16.98 12.77 20.61
N LEU A 22 15.99 13.62 20.74
CA LEU A 22 15.63 14.57 19.69
C LEU A 22 16.76 15.61 19.53
N THR A 23 17.08 15.95 18.30
CA THR A 23 18.11 16.95 17.94
C THR A 23 17.44 18.26 17.56
N ASP A 24 18.25 19.34 17.42
CA ASP A 24 17.78 20.67 17.00
C ASP A 24 16.99 20.67 15.68
N LYS A 25 17.18 19.66 14.85
CA LYS A 25 16.40 19.47 13.61
C LYS A 25 14.91 19.25 13.85
N TRP A 26 14.52 18.77 15.03
CA TRP A 26 13.13 18.57 15.42
C TRP A 26 12.39 19.84 15.88
N VAL A 27 13.11 20.96 15.94
CA VAL A 27 12.58 22.30 16.27
C VAL A 27 12.85 23.33 15.17
N THR A 28 13.61 22.97 14.15
CA THR A 28 13.94 23.88 13.04
C THR A 28 12.80 23.87 12.02
N ALA A 29 12.11 25.00 11.86
CA ALA A 29 11.03 25.12 10.89
C ALA A 29 11.53 24.84 9.46
N GLY A 30 10.76 24.06 8.70
CA GLY A 30 11.10 23.61 7.36
C GLY A 30 11.92 22.32 7.29
N GLU A 31 12.42 21.80 8.42
CA GLU A 31 13.04 20.46 8.46
C GLU A 31 11.98 19.37 8.30
N VAL A 32 12.39 18.31 7.62
CA VAL A 32 11.54 17.18 7.32
C VAL A 32 12.17 15.88 7.76
N HIS A 33 11.42 15.07 8.49
CA HIS A 33 11.85 13.78 9.01
C HIS A 33 11.09 12.65 8.37
N TYR A 34 11.80 11.74 7.71
CA TYR A 34 11.26 10.45 7.29
C TYR A 34 11.38 9.43 8.41
N ILE A 35 10.30 8.71 8.64
CA ILE A 35 10.16 7.70 9.69
C ILE A 35 10.17 6.31 9.02
N PRO A 36 11.34 5.65 8.91
CA PRO A 36 11.45 4.37 8.19
C PRO A 36 10.88 3.17 8.94
N LEU A 37 10.71 3.28 10.26
CA LEU A 37 10.24 2.23 11.16
C LEU A 37 9.15 2.78 12.06
N HIS A 38 8.32 1.90 12.62
CA HIS A 38 7.42 2.29 13.70
C HIS A 38 8.19 3.04 14.78
N THR A 39 7.71 4.22 15.13
CA THR A 39 8.44 5.13 16.00
C THR A 39 7.53 5.70 17.08
N PHE A 40 8.03 5.68 18.32
CA PHE A 40 7.52 6.54 19.37
C PHE A 40 8.35 7.80 19.47
N ILE A 41 7.69 8.93 19.60
CA ILE A 41 8.32 10.18 20.04
C ILE A 41 7.71 10.55 21.39
N LEU A 42 8.60 10.65 22.38
CA LEU A 42 8.27 11.14 23.71
C LEU A 42 8.74 12.57 23.84
N VAL A 43 7.85 13.50 24.14
CA VAL A 43 8.18 14.90 24.40
C VAL A 43 8.35 15.12 25.89
N THR A 44 9.57 15.47 26.31
CA THR A 44 9.93 15.68 27.72
C THR A 44 10.02 17.15 28.13
N ASP A 45 10.10 18.07 27.16
CA ASP A 45 9.99 19.52 27.37
C ASP A 45 9.64 20.22 26.05
N GLY A 46 9.12 21.47 26.14
CA GLY A 46 8.81 22.31 25.00
C GLY A 46 7.49 21.99 24.31
N GLN A 47 7.29 22.64 23.18
CA GLN A 47 6.14 22.45 22.29
C GLN A 47 6.52 22.85 20.85
N ALA A 48 5.84 22.26 19.86
CA ALA A 48 6.05 22.54 18.45
C ALA A 48 4.74 22.32 17.65
N ILE A 49 4.71 22.80 16.41
CA ILE A 49 3.66 22.44 15.45
C ILE A 49 4.33 21.66 14.33
N TRP A 50 3.88 20.42 14.17
CA TRP A 50 4.34 19.54 13.11
C TRP A 50 3.24 19.32 12.07
N ASN A 51 3.63 19.09 10.83
CA ASN A 51 2.72 18.59 9.80
C ASN A 51 3.00 17.10 9.63
N MET A 52 2.01 16.27 9.95
CA MET A 52 2.07 14.83 9.80
C MET A 52 1.12 14.42 8.69
N ASN A 53 1.66 14.04 7.53
CA ASN A 53 0.88 13.64 6.35
C ASN A 53 -0.21 14.64 5.93
N GLY A 54 0.09 15.94 6.01
CA GLY A 54 -0.81 17.02 5.62
C GLY A 54 -1.66 17.60 6.75
N GLU A 55 -1.65 17.00 7.94
CA GLU A 55 -2.38 17.48 9.12
C GLU A 55 -1.45 18.22 10.08
N LYS A 56 -1.82 19.45 10.47
CA LYS A 56 -1.08 20.23 11.48
C LYS A 56 -1.41 19.74 12.89
N VAL A 57 -0.38 19.30 13.59
CA VAL A 57 -0.47 18.67 14.90
C VAL A 57 0.29 19.50 15.92
N HIS A 58 -0.34 19.84 17.02
CA HIS A 58 0.31 20.47 18.17
C HIS A 58 0.99 19.41 19.03
N VAL A 59 2.30 19.52 19.16
CA VAL A 59 3.15 18.62 19.95
C VAL A 59 3.61 19.36 21.21
N ALA A 60 3.46 18.76 22.39
CA ALA A 60 3.72 19.41 23.65
C ALA A 60 4.27 18.44 24.72
N PHE A 61 4.80 19.00 25.79
CA PHE A 61 5.26 18.26 26.97
C PHE A 61 4.28 17.15 27.40
N GLY A 62 4.80 15.97 27.66
CA GLY A 62 4.06 14.78 28.08
C GLY A 62 3.36 14.03 26.96
N HIS A 63 3.47 14.48 25.70
CA HIS A 63 2.95 13.71 24.57
C HIS A 63 3.83 12.49 24.28
N LEU A 64 3.20 11.33 24.19
CA LEU A 64 3.73 10.13 23.55
C LEU A 64 3.05 10.00 22.19
N ILE A 65 3.83 10.13 21.13
CA ILE A 65 3.35 10.12 19.74
C ILE A 65 3.79 8.81 19.10
N ALA A 66 2.84 7.98 18.75
CA ALA A 66 3.08 6.76 17.98
C ALA A 66 2.92 7.06 16.49
N ILE A 67 3.92 6.74 15.69
CA ILE A 67 4.00 7.06 14.26
C ILE A 67 4.25 5.79 13.49
N GLU A 68 3.44 5.59 12.46
CA GLU A 68 3.56 4.44 11.55
C GLU A 68 4.85 4.52 10.72
N GLU A 69 5.40 3.38 10.36
CA GLU A 69 6.53 3.32 9.43
C GLU A 69 6.18 3.96 8.07
N ASN A 70 7.18 4.49 7.39
CA ASN A 70 7.07 5.21 6.13
C ASN A 70 6.27 6.52 6.21
N SER A 71 6.12 7.08 7.41
CA SER A 71 5.50 8.38 7.66
C SER A 71 6.48 9.53 7.48
N LEU A 72 5.94 10.73 7.33
CA LEU A 72 6.67 11.96 7.13
C LEU A 72 6.21 13.03 8.11
N ILE A 73 7.18 13.71 8.68
CA ILE A 73 6.94 14.80 9.63
C ILE A 73 7.68 16.04 9.13
N GLU A 74 6.95 17.11 8.87
CA GLU A 74 7.52 18.42 8.59
C GLU A 74 7.38 19.30 9.84
N ILE A 75 8.44 19.99 10.22
CA ILE A 75 8.41 20.94 11.31
C ILE A 75 7.87 22.27 10.78
N VAL A 76 6.63 22.62 11.15
CA VAL A 76 5.98 23.86 10.72
C VAL A 76 6.41 25.03 11.60
N ASP A 77 6.45 24.80 12.91
CA ASP A 77 6.88 25.78 13.91
C ASP A 77 7.56 25.04 15.07
N GLY A 78 8.80 25.40 15.36
CA GLY A 78 9.58 24.82 16.46
C GLY A 78 9.21 25.35 17.86
N GLY A 79 8.32 26.32 17.93
CA GLY A 79 7.88 26.93 19.20
C GLY A 79 8.90 27.88 19.82
N ASN A 80 8.55 28.45 20.97
CA ASN A 80 9.39 29.42 21.70
C ASN A 80 10.40 28.79 22.69
N ARG A 81 10.43 27.46 22.79
CA ARG A 81 11.35 26.70 23.64
C ARG A 81 11.89 25.52 22.87
N ASP A 82 13.12 25.15 23.17
CA ASP A 82 13.76 23.96 22.59
C ASP A 82 12.95 22.71 22.97
N LEU A 83 12.35 22.07 21.97
CA LEU A 83 11.67 20.81 22.16
C LEU A 83 12.70 19.75 22.53
N SER A 84 12.53 19.10 23.66
CA SER A 84 13.36 17.97 24.04
C SER A 84 12.55 16.70 24.19
N GLY A 85 13.21 15.56 23.98
CA GLY A 85 12.53 14.28 24.05
C GLY A 85 13.36 13.16 23.44
N TRP A 86 12.67 12.06 23.13
CA TRP A 86 13.27 10.83 22.67
C TRP A 86 12.54 10.27 21.45
N LYS A 87 13.32 9.80 20.48
CA LYS A 87 12.84 9.01 19.35
C LYS A 87 13.19 7.54 19.59
N ILE A 88 12.19 6.68 19.65
CA ILE A 88 12.34 5.25 19.95
C ILE A 88 11.79 4.47 18.75
N GLN A 89 12.65 3.71 18.09
CA GLN A 89 12.32 2.98 16.85
C GLN A 89 12.24 1.48 17.12
N PHE A 90 11.29 0.80 16.47
CA PHE A 90 11.08 -0.62 16.63
C PHE A 90 10.45 -1.24 15.38
N HIS A 91 10.69 -2.54 15.20
CA HIS A 91 9.99 -3.36 14.22
C HIS A 91 8.79 -4.05 14.83
N THR A 92 7.79 -4.31 14.02
CA THR A 92 6.65 -5.15 14.40
C THR A 92 6.56 -6.38 13.51
N TYR A 93 6.16 -7.51 14.08
CA TYR A 93 6.04 -8.79 13.40
C TYR A 93 4.74 -9.48 13.82
N SER A 94 3.96 -9.95 12.84
CA SER A 94 2.80 -10.79 13.09
C SER A 94 3.20 -12.27 13.04
N LEU A 95 2.77 -13.06 14.02
CA LEU A 95 2.98 -14.51 14.04
C LEU A 95 1.82 -15.18 13.30
N TYR A 96 2.10 -15.71 12.10
CA TYR A 96 1.15 -16.52 11.37
C TYR A 96 1.51 -18.01 11.46
N HIS A 97 0.58 -18.82 11.97
CA HIS A 97 0.86 -20.22 12.34
C HIS A 97 1.03 -21.22 11.17
N LYS A 98 0.95 -20.81 9.91
CA LYS A 98 0.86 -21.77 8.81
C LYS A 98 2.14 -22.09 8.03
N LYS A 99 3.31 -21.51 8.26
CA LYS A 99 4.56 -21.92 7.58
C LYS A 99 5.86 -21.33 8.13
N ARG A 100 5.94 -20.90 9.37
CA ARG A 100 7.11 -20.18 9.92
C ARG A 100 7.49 -18.90 9.16
N GLU A 101 6.57 -18.34 8.39
CA GLU A 101 6.77 -17.05 7.73
C GLU A 101 6.33 -15.97 8.72
N ILE A 102 7.26 -15.09 9.05
CA ILE A 102 6.99 -13.86 9.80
C ILE A 102 6.39 -12.89 8.78
N LEU A 103 5.08 -12.68 8.84
CA LEU A 103 4.43 -11.65 8.05
C LEU A 103 4.58 -10.30 8.74
N LYS A 104 4.70 -9.24 7.95
CA LYS A 104 4.77 -7.87 8.43
C LYS A 104 3.46 -7.54 9.16
N PHE A 105 3.58 -6.98 10.36
CA PHE A 105 2.44 -6.53 11.13
C PHE A 105 1.86 -5.25 10.51
N GLU A 106 0.53 -5.19 10.42
CA GLU A 106 -0.17 -3.96 10.12
C GLU A 106 -0.52 -3.24 11.44
N TRP A 107 -0.06 -2.03 11.58
CA TRP A 107 -0.31 -1.18 12.73
C TRP A 107 -1.78 -0.76 12.74
N HIS A 108 -2.52 -1.08 13.79
CA HIS A 108 -3.88 -0.59 13.98
C HIS A 108 -3.88 0.82 14.56
N VAL A 109 -3.59 1.79 13.73
CA VAL A 109 -3.92 3.19 14.03
C VAL A 109 -5.41 3.40 13.76
N PRO A 110 -6.12 4.24 14.53
CA PRO A 110 -7.51 4.57 14.23
C PRO A 110 -7.66 5.03 12.77
N ALA A 111 -8.70 4.54 12.10
CA ALA A 111 -8.93 4.72 10.68
C ALA A 111 -8.63 6.16 10.21
N GLY A 112 -7.74 6.27 9.22
CA GLY A 112 -7.39 7.53 8.56
C GLY A 112 -6.17 8.26 9.09
N ASN A 113 -5.55 7.85 10.21
CA ASN A 113 -4.39 8.51 10.78
C ASN A 113 -3.16 7.60 10.78
N THR A 114 -2.03 8.11 10.35
CA THR A 114 -0.72 7.44 10.41
C THR A 114 0.01 7.68 11.73
N TYR A 115 -0.62 8.35 12.68
CA TYR A 115 -0.08 8.63 14.01
C TYR A 115 -1.17 8.64 15.08
N GLN A 116 -0.77 8.41 16.33
CA GLN A 116 -1.60 8.53 17.53
C GLN A 116 -0.87 9.32 18.60
N ILE A 117 -1.55 10.29 19.21
CA ILE A 117 -1.01 11.06 20.33
C ILE A 117 -1.71 10.64 21.62
N THR A 118 -0.92 10.35 22.64
CA THR A 118 -1.40 10.02 23.99
C THR A 118 -0.75 10.97 25.00
N GLN A 119 -1.55 11.65 25.81
CA GLN A 119 -1.05 12.43 26.93
C GLN A 119 -0.69 11.49 28.08
N LEU A 120 0.56 11.48 28.49
CA LEU A 120 1.01 10.70 29.64
C LEU A 120 0.71 11.41 30.95
N THR A 121 0.37 10.63 31.97
CA THR A 121 0.31 11.15 33.36
C THR A 121 1.72 11.43 33.86
N GLY A 122 1.88 12.34 34.82
CA GLY A 122 3.20 12.69 35.38
C GLY A 122 3.98 11.49 35.92
N GLY A 123 3.29 10.52 36.56
CA GLY A 123 3.91 9.30 37.05
C GLY A 123 4.39 8.37 35.93
N ALA A 124 3.61 8.23 34.86
CA ALA A 124 4.01 7.43 33.69
C ALA A 124 5.22 8.07 32.98
N LEU A 125 5.17 9.39 32.77
CA LEU A 125 6.27 10.14 32.16
C LEU A 125 7.56 10.00 32.97
N ALA A 126 7.51 10.18 34.30
CA ALA A 126 8.66 10.04 35.18
C ALA A 126 9.29 8.62 35.12
N SER A 127 8.45 7.58 35.11
CA SER A 127 8.91 6.18 34.99
C SER A 127 9.60 5.92 33.66
N ILE A 128 9.06 6.45 32.55
CA ILE A 128 9.64 6.32 31.22
C ILE A 128 10.97 7.07 31.12
N CYS A 129 11.04 8.32 31.61
CA CYS A 129 12.28 9.11 31.62
C CYS A 129 13.37 8.46 32.50
N TYR A 130 13.01 7.88 33.62
CA TYR A 130 13.94 7.13 34.47
C TYR A 130 14.57 5.95 33.72
N HIS A 131 13.75 5.16 33.03
CA HIS A 131 14.23 4.03 32.21
C HIS A 131 15.20 4.51 31.11
N LEU A 132 14.85 5.58 30.39
CA LEU A 132 15.69 6.12 29.32
C LEU A 132 17.04 6.68 29.82
N SER A 133 17.09 7.17 31.07
CA SER A 133 18.35 7.67 31.66
C SER A 133 19.26 6.54 32.17
N GLU A 134 18.69 5.41 32.62
CA GLU A 134 19.48 4.24 33.07
C GLU A 134 20.05 3.42 31.91
N ASP A 135 19.35 3.36 30.78
CA ASP A 135 19.71 2.51 29.64
C ASP A 135 21.04 2.90 28.98
N ALA A 136 21.46 4.16 29.12
CA ALA A 136 22.76 4.64 28.66
C ALA A 136 23.97 3.98 29.36
N SER A 137 23.73 3.23 30.43
CA SER A 137 24.79 2.57 31.25
C SER A 137 24.79 1.04 31.18
N ARG A 138 23.84 0.42 30.43
CA ARG A 138 23.71 -1.03 30.32
C ARG A 138 24.32 -1.55 29.02
N ASP A 139 25.04 -2.64 29.09
CA ASP A 139 25.64 -3.33 27.94
C ASP A 139 25.11 -4.75 27.73
N GLY A 140 25.06 -5.19 26.47
CA GLY A 140 24.82 -6.59 26.10
C GLY A 140 23.34 -7.05 26.18
N ASN A 141 23.17 -8.32 26.58
CA ASN A 141 21.86 -8.99 26.57
C ASN A 141 20.86 -8.40 27.59
N GLU A 142 21.35 -7.85 28.68
CA GLU A 142 20.51 -7.24 29.72
C GLU A 142 19.87 -5.92 29.20
N ALA A 143 20.64 -5.10 28.52
CA ALA A 143 20.15 -3.90 27.86
C ALA A 143 19.10 -4.24 26.80
N TRP A 144 19.35 -5.26 26.00
CA TRP A 144 18.40 -5.70 24.97
C TRP A 144 17.06 -6.16 25.59
N VAL A 145 17.08 -6.98 26.64
CA VAL A 145 15.85 -7.43 27.34
C VAL A 145 15.12 -6.25 27.98
N GLY A 146 15.85 -5.31 28.59
CA GLY A 146 15.29 -4.08 29.16
C GLY A 146 14.56 -3.25 28.12
N ASN A 147 15.18 -3.03 26.97
CA ASN A 147 14.60 -2.26 25.84
C ASN A 147 13.38 -2.95 25.23
N GLN A 148 13.38 -4.29 25.14
CA GLN A 148 12.21 -5.04 24.73
C GLN A 148 11.03 -4.87 25.70
N HIS A 149 11.29 -4.98 26.99
CA HIS A 149 10.27 -4.75 28.02
C HIS A 149 9.72 -3.32 27.97
N PHE A 150 10.60 -2.35 27.75
CA PHE A 150 10.26 -0.94 27.65
C PHE A 150 9.31 -0.64 26.49
N ILE A 151 9.57 -1.19 25.28
CA ILE A 151 8.67 -1.05 24.13
C ILE A 151 7.26 -1.56 24.46
N TYR A 152 7.15 -2.73 25.11
CA TYR A 152 5.83 -3.25 25.50
C TYR A 152 5.16 -2.38 26.58
N GLY A 153 5.95 -1.73 27.44
CA GLY A 153 5.46 -0.72 28.38
C GLY A 153 4.84 0.50 27.69
N LEU A 154 5.52 1.03 26.67
CA LEU A 154 5.00 2.13 25.86
C LEU A 154 3.74 1.74 25.09
N LEU A 155 3.73 0.58 24.45
CA LEU A 155 2.56 0.03 23.77
C LEU A 155 1.38 -0.14 24.72
N LYS A 156 1.61 -0.57 25.95
CA LYS A 156 0.56 -0.65 26.97
C LYS A 156 -0.09 0.70 27.25
N HIS A 157 0.67 1.80 27.27
CA HIS A 157 0.09 3.14 27.43
C HIS A 157 -0.81 3.57 26.27
N LEU A 158 -0.50 3.14 25.03
CA LEU A 158 -1.38 3.40 23.89
C LEU A 158 -2.69 2.61 23.95
N TYR A 159 -2.61 1.35 24.42
CA TYR A 159 -3.77 0.45 24.48
C TYR A 159 -4.51 0.51 25.81
N GLN A 160 -3.96 1.17 26.84
CA GLN A 160 -4.73 1.50 28.02
C GLN A 160 -5.82 2.48 27.62
N LYS A 161 -7.09 2.00 27.66
CA LYS A 161 -8.25 2.89 27.55
C LYS A 161 -8.04 4.02 28.55
N GLN A 162 -7.89 5.25 28.07
CA GLN A 162 -8.13 6.40 28.94
C GLN A 162 -9.50 6.18 29.58
N PRO A 163 -9.70 6.44 30.89
CA PRO A 163 -11.02 6.38 31.49
C PRO A 163 -11.89 7.32 30.68
N SER A 164 -12.72 6.77 29.80
CA SER A 164 -13.57 7.52 28.92
C SER A 164 -14.69 8.10 29.78
N ASP A 165 -14.66 9.38 30.01
CA ASP A 165 -15.87 10.13 30.13
C ASP A 165 -16.74 9.83 28.91
N SER A 166 -17.90 9.24 29.19
CA SER A 166 -18.98 8.94 28.26
C SER A 166 -18.54 8.51 26.86
N GLN A 167 -18.59 7.20 26.60
CA GLN A 167 -18.63 6.67 25.23
C GLN A 167 -19.72 7.43 24.47
N THR A 168 -19.34 8.34 23.59
CA THR A 168 -20.34 9.06 22.81
C THR A 168 -21.12 8.04 22.00
N THR A 169 -22.42 8.24 21.86
CA THR A 169 -23.31 7.39 21.02
C THR A 169 -22.72 7.15 19.64
N GLU A 170 -21.95 8.10 19.16
CA GLU A 170 -21.28 8.06 17.87
C GLU A 170 -20.18 7.00 17.80
N GLN A 171 -19.32 6.92 18.80
CA GLN A 171 -18.29 5.87 18.89
C GLN A 171 -18.93 4.49 19.05
N GLY A 172 -20.04 4.39 19.79
CA GLY A 172 -20.81 3.16 19.91
C GLY A 172 -21.44 2.73 18.58
N MET A 173 -21.93 3.65 17.79
CA MET A 173 -22.43 3.39 16.45
C MET A 173 -21.32 2.94 15.50
N GLN A 174 -20.15 3.57 15.55
CA GLN A 174 -19.00 3.15 14.75
C GLN A 174 -18.56 1.73 15.11
N ARG A 175 -18.47 1.39 16.42
CA ARG A 175 -18.20 0.01 16.85
C ARG A 175 -19.20 -1.00 16.29
N SER A 176 -20.49 -0.65 16.29
CA SER A 176 -21.53 -1.54 15.76
C SER A 176 -21.41 -1.81 14.26
N ILE A 177 -20.89 -0.84 13.49
CA ILE A 177 -20.60 -1.02 12.04
C ILE A 177 -19.40 -1.93 11.85
N VAL A 178 -18.28 -1.68 12.53
CA VAL A 178 -17.10 -2.54 12.47
C VAL A 178 -17.51 -3.98 12.82
N TYR A 179 -18.28 -4.16 13.88
CA TYR A 179 -18.79 -5.48 14.25
C TYR A 179 -19.64 -6.13 13.14
N MET A 180 -20.56 -5.38 12.51
CA MET A 180 -21.35 -5.90 11.37
C MET A 180 -20.47 -6.30 10.19
N GLN A 181 -19.38 -5.60 9.94
CA GLN A 181 -18.46 -5.86 8.83
C GLN A 181 -17.53 -7.05 9.09
N GLU A 182 -17.12 -7.23 10.34
CA GLU A 182 -16.25 -8.34 10.76
C GLU A 182 -17.02 -9.66 10.93
N HIS A 183 -18.26 -9.58 11.39
CA HIS A 183 -19.13 -10.74 11.69
C HIS A 183 -20.33 -10.84 10.74
N TYR A 184 -20.20 -10.33 9.50
CA TYR A 184 -21.32 -10.23 8.56
C TYR A 184 -21.98 -11.57 8.24
N ASP A 185 -21.28 -12.67 8.33
CA ASP A 185 -21.75 -14.03 8.08
C ASP A 185 -22.47 -14.68 9.28
N GLU A 186 -22.45 -14.03 10.45
CA GLU A 186 -23.10 -14.50 11.66
C GLU A 186 -24.51 -13.92 11.85
N ILE A 187 -25.26 -14.47 12.80
CA ILE A 187 -26.58 -13.95 13.16
C ILE A 187 -26.41 -12.68 14.01
N ILE A 188 -26.69 -11.54 13.44
CA ILE A 188 -26.63 -10.23 14.12
C ILE A 188 -28.02 -9.68 14.34
N THR A 189 -28.30 -9.25 15.58
CA THR A 189 -29.60 -8.69 15.97
C THR A 189 -29.50 -7.18 16.23
N ARG A 190 -30.62 -6.46 16.03
CA ARG A 190 -30.70 -5.03 16.40
C ARG A 190 -30.40 -4.79 17.88
N LYS A 191 -30.75 -5.75 18.73
CA LYS A 191 -30.52 -5.65 20.18
C LYS A 191 -29.01 -5.58 20.47
N GLN A 192 -28.24 -6.52 19.92
CA GLN A 192 -26.77 -6.53 20.06
C GLN A 192 -26.13 -5.21 19.59
N LEU A 193 -26.52 -4.72 18.40
CA LEU A 193 -25.99 -3.49 17.85
C LEU A 193 -26.32 -2.25 18.69
N ALA A 194 -27.55 -2.19 19.22
CA ALA A 194 -27.99 -1.11 20.09
C ALA A 194 -27.27 -1.14 21.45
N GLU A 195 -27.03 -2.33 22.02
CA GLU A 195 -26.26 -2.52 23.25
C GLU A 195 -24.80 -2.06 23.06
N MET A 196 -24.18 -2.37 21.91
CA MET A 196 -22.85 -1.87 21.55
C MET A 196 -22.78 -0.35 21.45
N ALA A 197 -23.86 0.27 20.99
CA ALA A 197 -23.97 1.72 20.87
C ALA A 197 -24.36 2.39 22.21
N GLY A 198 -24.74 1.61 23.24
CA GLY A 198 -25.14 2.13 24.54
C GLY A 198 -26.48 2.86 24.53
N ILE A 199 -27.39 2.56 23.57
CA ILE A 199 -28.68 3.22 23.42
C ILE A 199 -29.80 2.21 23.13
N SER A 200 -31.07 2.66 23.27
CA SER A 200 -32.22 1.80 22.97
C SER A 200 -32.28 1.41 21.48
N GLN A 201 -32.88 0.24 21.17
CA GLN A 201 -33.00 -0.27 19.80
C GLN A 201 -33.72 0.70 18.85
N TRP A 202 -34.72 1.43 19.35
CA TRP A 202 -35.45 2.42 18.56
C TRP A 202 -34.56 3.62 18.23
N HIS A 203 -33.87 4.16 19.23
CA HIS A 203 -32.95 5.29 19.06
C HIS A 203 -31.77 4.94 18.17
N TYR A 204 -31.22 3.73 18.33
CA TYR A 204 -30.17 3.19 17.48
C TYR A 204 -30.62 3.14 16.01
N SER A 205 -31.76 2.50 15.74
CA SER A 205 -32.26 2.35 14.37
C SER A 205 -32.53 3.69 13.69
N ARG A 206 -33.08 4.65 14.43
CA ARG A 206 -33.34 6.01 13.94
C ARG A 206 -32.03 6.74 13.61
N LYS A 207 -31.10 6.86 14.54
CA LYS A 207 -29.81 7.53 14.33
C LYS A 207 -28.99 6.86 13.24
N PHE A 208 -29.00 5.54 13.19
CA PHE A 208 -28.32 4.79 12.15
C PHE A 208 -28.88 5.12 10.76
N SER A 209 -30.23 5.15 10.62
CA SER A 209 -30.88 5.49 9.35
C SER A 209 -30.65 6.95 8.94
N GLU A 210 -30.63 7.88 9.89
CA GLU A 210 -30.30 9.30 9.65
C GLU A 210 -28.88 9.47 9.11
N ARG A 211 -27.91 8.68 9.64
CA ARG A 211 -26.51 8.78 9.25
C ARG A 211 -26.15 8.00 7.98
N TYR A 212 -26.67 6.78 7.82
CA TYR A 212 -26.27 5.85 6.75
C TYR A 212 -27.36 5.64 5.68
N GLY A 213 -28.45 6.38 5.75
CA GLY A 213 -29.53 6.38 4.75
C GLY A 213 -30.37 5.10 4.70
N LYS A 214 -30.13 4.13 5.58
CA LYS A 214 -30.87 2.86 5.63
C LYS A 214 -30.85 2.22 7.03
N PRO A 215 -31.84 1.37 7.37
CA PRO A 215 -31.87 0.66 8.65
C PRO A 215 -30.67 -0.30 8.83
N PRO A 216 -30.23 -0.58 10.09
CA PRO A 216 -29.03 -1.38 10.36
C PRO A 216 -29.03 -2.77 9.72
N LEU A 217 -30.11 -3.54 9.83
CA LEU A 217 -30.19 -4.88 9.23
C LEU A 217 -30.32 -4.85 7.70
N GLU A 218 -30.79 -3.76 7.15
CA GLU A 218 -30.77 -3.55 5.70
C GLU A 218 -29.35 -3.22 5.21
N TYR A 219 -28.62 -2.43 5.97
CA TYR A 219 -27.20 -2.18 5.72
C TYR A 219 -26.41 -3.50 5.73
N LEU A 220 -26.57 -4.33 6.75
CA LEU A 220 -25.95 -5.65 6.84
C LEU A 220 -26.34 -6.55 5.66
N ALA A 221 -27.63 -6.59 5.28
CA ALA A 221 -28.08 -7.39 4.14
C ALA A 221 -27.46 -6.92 2.82
N ASN A 222 -27.27 -5.61 2.62
CA ASN A 222 -26.57 -5.07 1.45
C ASN A 222 -25.09 -5.46 1.45
N TYR A 223 -24.42 -5.33 2.59
CA TYR A 223 -23.02 -5.74 2.73
C TYR A 223 -22.84 -7.22 2.38
N ARG A 224 -23.70 -8.11 2.89
CA ARG A 224 -23.72 -9.53 2.54
C ARG A 224 -23.91 -9.77 1.04
N VAL A 225 -24.80 -9.01 0.39
CA VAL A 225 -24.99 -9.11 -1.06
C VAL A 225 -23.74 -8.68 -1.81
N TYR A 226 -23.03 -7.61 -1.37
CA TYR A 226 -21.78 -7.21 -1.99
C TYR A 226 -20.70 -8.28 -1.85
N ARG A 227 -20.58 -8.90 -0.66
CA ARG A 227 -19.71 -10.06 -0.46
C ARG A 227 -20.08 -11.25 -1.37
N ALA A 228 -21.37 -11.52 -1.54
CA ALA A 228 -21.83 -12.56 -2.45
C ALA A 228 -21.52 -12.25 -3.93
N GLN A 229 -21.58 -10.99 -4.34
CA GLN A 229 -21.19 -10.55 -5.68
C GLN A 229 -19.69 -10.77 -5.93
N GLU A 230 -18.84 -10.48 -4.96
CA GLU A 230 -17.40 -10.76 -5.02
C GLU A 230 -17.14 -12.27 -5.19
N GLU A 231 -17.76 -13.09 -4.35
CA GLU A 231 -17.63 -14.57 -4.40
C GLU A 231 -18.09 -15.17 -5.74
N LEU A 232 -19.20 -14.68 -6.30
CA LEU A 232 -19.72 -15.12 -7.61
C LEU A 232 -18.77 -14.83 -8.77
N LEU A 233 -17.92 -13.81 -8.64
CA LEU A 233 -16.94 -13.42 -9.66
C LEU A 233 -15.58 -14.11 -9.47
N LEU A 234 -15.24 -14.46 -8.22
CA LEU A 234 -13.93 -14.99 -7.87
C LEU A 234 -13.91 -16.52 -7.72
N THR A 235 -15.08 -17.16 -7.60
CA THR A 235 -15.18 -18.59 -7.34
C THR A 235 -16.17 -19.29 -8.27
N SER A 236 -16.07 -20.60 -8.37
CA SER A 236 -17.07 -21.44 -9.06
C SER A 236 -18.19 -21.96 -8.14
N ALA A 237 -18.29 -21.45 -6.92
CA ALA A 237 -19.26 -21.88 -5.93
C ALA A 237 -20.70 -21.57 -6.39
N LYS A 238 -21.64 -22.44 -6.04
CA LYS A 238 -23.06 -22.26 -6.40
C LYS A 238 -23.70 -21.17 -5.56
N ALA A 239 -24.66 -20.46 -6.12
CA ALA A 239 -25.34 -19.35 -5.46
C ALA A 239 -25.92 -19.66 -4.07
N HIS A 240 -26.38 -20.90 -3.83
CA HIS A 240 -26.91 -21.30 -2.53
C HIS A 240 -25.81 -21.54 -1.49
N GLU A 241 -24.64 -22.01 -1.92
CA GLU A 241 -23.46 -22.17 -1.05
C GLU A 241 -22.91 -20.78 -0.65
N ILE A 242 -22.84 -19.87 -1.62
CA ILE A 242 -22.45 -18.49 -1.39
C ILE A 242 -23.43 -17.79 -0.44
N ALA A 243 -24.75 -17.97 -0.64
CA ALA A 243 -25.75 -17.39 0.25
C ALA A 243 -25.52 -17.78 1.72
N LYS A 244 -25.27 -19.07 1.98
CA LYS A 244 -24.95 -19.57 3.32
C LYS A 244 -23.63 -19.00 3.85
N LYS A 245 -22.58 -18.97 3.01
CA LYS A 245 -21.25 -18.45 3.35
C LYS A 245 -21.29 -16.99 3.79
N VAL A 246 -22.15 -16.17 3.17
CA VAL A 246 -22.28 -14.75 3.51
C VAL A 246 -23.37 -14.46 4.55
N GLY A 247 -23.89 -15.47 5.24
CA GLY A 247 -24.78 -15.34 6.39
C GLY A 247 -26.27 -15.23 6.07
N PHE A 248 -26.74 -15.65 4.88
CA PHE A 248 -28.18 -15.78 4.61
C PHE A 248 -28.66 -17.19 4.95
N GLU A 249 -29.62 -17.29 5.86
CA GLU A 249 -30.26 -18.55 6.23
C GLU A 249 -31.27 -19.01 5.16
N ASP A 250 -31.99 -18.08 4.52
CA ASP A 250 -32.98 -18.32 3.49
C ASP A 250 -32.46 -17.95 2.09
N ALA A 251 -32.28 -18.96 1.24
CA ALA A 251 -31.80 -18.78 -0.13
C ALA A 251 -32.81 -18.03 -1.04
N HIS A 252 -34.12 -18.10 -0.75
CA HIS A 252 -35.14 -17.34 -1.49
C HIS A 252 -35.08 -15.85 -1.11
N TYR A 253 -34.92 -15.54 0.18
CA TYR A 253 -34.70 -14.17 0.65
C TYR A 253 -33.42 -13.61 0.06
N PHE A 254 -32.32 -14.36 0.10
CA PHE A 254 -31.07 -13.99 -0.56
C PHE A 254 -31.27 -13.65 -2.03
N SER A 255 -31.90 -14.54 -2.81
CA SER A 255 -32.08 -14.34 -4.25
C SER A 255 -32.93 -13.09 -4.56
N ARG A 256 -33.96 -12.81 -3.76
CA ARG A 256 -34.77 -11.59 -3.89
C ARG A 256 -33.98 -10.35 -3.56
N ARG A 257 -33.25 -10.35 -2.44
CA ARG A 257 -32.43 -9.21 -2.00
C ARG A 257 -31.30 -8.94 -2.99
N PHE A 258 -30.63 -10.00 -3.45
CA PHE A 258 -29.59 -9.91 -4.47
C PHE A 258 -30.13 -9.28 -5.75
N LYS A 259 -31.26 -9.77 -6.29
CA LYS A 259 -31.87 -9.19 -7.49
C LYS A 259 -32.29 -7.73 -7.29
N GLN A 260 -32.81 -7.38 -6.12
CA GLN A 260 -33.18 -6.00 -5.78
C GLN A 260 -31.97 -5.05 -5.85
N LEU A 261 -30.81 -5.48 -5.35
CA LEU A 261 -29.60 -4.65 -5.29
C LEU A 261 -28.80 -4.69 -6.59
N ALA A 262 -28.62 -5.88 -7.18
CA ALA A 262 -27.82 -6.10 -8.38
C ALA A 262 -28.59 -5.99 -9.70
N GLY A 263 -29.91 -5.85 -9.67
CA GLY A 263 -30.78 -5.79 -10.85
C GLY A 263 -31.01 -7.14 -11.55
N VAL A 264 -30.17 -8.14 -11.29
CA VAL A 264 -30.25 -9.48 -11.89
C VAL A 264 -30.13 -10.58 -10.81
N PRO A 265 -30.70 -11.77 -11.03
CA PRO A 265 -30.52 -12.90 -10.12
C PRO A 265 -29.04 -13.33 -10.02
N PRO A 266 -28.61 -13.96 -8.89
CA PRO A 266 -27.23 -14.38 -8.67
C PRO A 266 -26.62 -15.19 -9.81
N ARG A 267 -27.39 -16.16 -10.36
CA ARG A 267 -26.94 -17.06 -11.45
C ARG A 267 -26.55 -16.33 -12.76
N TYR A 268 -27.05 -15.12 -12.97
CA TYR A 268 -26.78 -14.33 -14.17
C TYR A 268 -25.78 -13.18 -13.92
N TYR A 269 -25.37 -12.98 -12.67
CA TYR A 269 -24.55 -11.82 -12.30
C TYR A 269 -23.21 -11.79 -13.04
N ALA A 270 -22.48 -12.90 -13.04
CA ALA A 270 -21.20 -13.01 -13.73
C ALA A 270 -21.29 -12.77 -15.25
N GLN A 271 -22.44 -13.09 -15.88
CA GLN A 271 -22.66 -12.87 -17.31
C GLN A 271 -22.85 -11.37 -17.66
N THR A 272 -23.34 -10.59 -16.70
CA THR A 272 -23.66 -9.16 -16.88
C THR A 272 -22.60 -8.22 -16.31
N VAL A 273 -21.55 -8.75 -15.69
CA VAL A 273 -20.55 -7.94 -14.95
C VAL A 273 -19.86 -6.90 -15.83
N LYS A 274 -19.60 -7.21 -17.10
CA LYS A 274 -18.96 -6.29 -18.07
C LYS A 274 -19.81 -5.06 -18.44
N GLN A 275 -21.11 -5.09 -18.12
CA GLN A 275 -22.05 -3.98 -18.38
C GLN A 275 -22.18 -3.04 -17.16
N ARG A 276 -21.48 -3.35 -16.06
CA ARG A 276 -21.54 -2.58 -14.82
C ARG A 276 -20.71 -1.30 -14.91
N LYS A 277 -21.09 -0.30 -14.10
CA LYS A 277 -20.24 0.87 -13.85
C LYS A 277 -19.05 0.44 -13.00
N ILE A 278 -17.96 0.07 -13.67
CA ILE A 278 -16.73 -0.36 -13.02
C ILE A 278 -15.90 0.86 -12.66
N VAL A 279 -15.49 0.98 -11.40
CA VAL A 279 -14.47 1.94 -10.96
C VAL A 279 -13.19 1.17 -10.62
N SER A 280 -12.12 1.48 -11.35
CA SER A 280 -10.80 0.94 -11.02
C SER A 280 -10.11 1.84 -10.00
N LEU A 281 -9.64 1.24 -8.90
CA LEU A 281 -8.87 1.90 -7.86
C LEU A 281 -7.36 1.90 -8.17
N SER A 282 -6.99 1.49 -9.38
CA SER A 282 -5.61 1.41 -9.83
C SER A 282 -5.51 1.67 -11.33
N PRO A 283 -4.66 2.60 -11.80
CA PRO A 283 -4.42 2.84 -13.21
C PRO A 283 -3.93 1.59 -13.96
N LEU A 284 -3.08 0.78 -13.33
CA LEU A 284 -2.60 -0.48 -13.89
C LEU A 284 -3.75 -1.45 -14.19
N TYR A 285 -4.70 -1.60 -13.26
CA TYR A 285 -5.86 -2.46 -13.45
C TYR A 285 -6.79 -1.91 -14.54
N ALA A 286 -6.99 -0.59 -14.57
CA ALA A 286 -7.78 0.06 -15.61
C ALA A 286 -7.20 -0.16 -17.01
N GLU A 287 -5.88 -0.08 -17.15
CA GLU A 287 -5.17 -0.30 -18.42
C GLU A 287 -5.37 -1.73 -18.93
N VAL A 288 -5.23 -2.74 -18.05
CA VAL A 288 -5.46 -4.15 -18.42
C VAL A 288 -6.93 -4.41 -18.78
N LEU A 289 -7.88 -3.82 -18.05
CA LEU A 289 -9.30 -3.90 -18.41
C LEU A 289 -9.58 -3.33 -19.80
N VAL A 290 -9.02 -2.16 -20.11
CA VAL A 290 -9.14 -1.54 -21.45
C VAL A 290 -8.56 -2.46 -22.53
N ALA A 291 -7.39 -3.07 -22.29
CA ALA A 291 -6.77 -4.01 -23.23
C ALA A 291 -7.67 -5.25 -23.51
N LEU A 292 -8.45 -5.67 -22.51
CA LEU A 292 -9.45 -6.73 -22.65
C LEU A 292 -10.79 -6.27 -23.23
N GLY A 293 -10.90 -4.99 -23.63
CA GLY A 293 -12.16 -4.41 -24.13
C GLY A 293 -13.22 -4.24 -23.06
N VAL A 294 -12.83 -4.14 -21.79
CA VAL A 294 -13.70 -3.80 -20.66
C VAL A 294 -13.38 -2.37 -20.24
N ILE A 295 -14.21 -1.42 -20.63
CA ILE A 295 -13.92 -0.01 -20.38
C ILE A 295 -14.43 0.38 -18.98
N PRO A 296 -13.55 0.76 -18.03
CA PRO A 296 -13.99 1.27 -16.73
C PRO A 296 -14.74 2.59 -16.90
N HIS A 297 -15.78 2.81 -16.08
CA HIS A 297 -16.47 4.10 -16.01
C HIS A 297 -15.56 5.20 -15.45
N ALA A 298 -14.75 4.86 -14.45
CA ALA A 298 -13.79 5.77 -13.85
C ALA A 298 -12.56 5.02 -13.31
N VAL A 299 -11.49 5.76 -13.10
CA VAL A 299 -10.24 5.27 -12.50
C VAL A 299 -9.73 6.26 -11.47
N VAL A 300 -9.34 5.76 -10.29
CA VAL A 300 -8.66 6.55 -9.26
C VAL A 300 -7.20 6.72 -9.66
N VAL A 301 -6.75 7.96 -9.68
CA VAL A 301 -5.39 8.32 -10.13
C VAL A 301 -4.77 9.35 -9.20
N THR A 302 -3.45 9.28 -9.05
CA THR A 302 -2.65 10.39 -8.53
C THR A 302 -2.07 11.14 -9.73
N PRO A 303 -2.47 12.40 -9.99
CA PRO A 303 -2.06 13.12 -11.20
C PRO A 303 -0.55 13.18 -11.43
N LEU A 304 0.22 13.31 -10.32
CA LEU A 304 1.67 13.36 -10.33
C LEU A 304 2.31 12.06 -10.86
N LEU A 305 1.69 10.90 -10.58
CA LEU A 305 2.22 9.57 -10.91
C LEU A 305 1.59 8.96 -12.17
N LEU A 306 0.60 9.61 -12.77
CA LEU A 306 -0.10 9.09 -13.94
C LEU A 306 0.72 9.35 -15.22
N PRO A 307 1.29 8.32 -15.87
CA PRO A 307 2.09 8.50 -17.07
C PRO A 307 1.26 8.94 -18.27
N GLN A 308 1.91 9.60 -19.22
CA GLN A 308 1.24 10.21 -20.37
C GLN A 308 0.47 9.18 -21.21
N HIS A 309 1.00 7.99 -21.42
CA HIS A 309 0.33 6.95 -22.20
C HIS A 309 -1.00 6.49 -21.57
N GLN A 310 -1.05 6.34 -20.23
CA GLN A 310 -2.30 6.01 -19.53
C GLN A 310 -3.29 7.17 -19.58
N ARG A 311 -2.82 8.42 -19.46
CA ARG A 311 -3.66 9.62 -19.60
C ARG A 311 -4.32 9.68 -20.99
N GLN A 312 -3.55 9.39 -22.02
CA GLN A 312 -4.05 9.32 -23.42
C GLN A 312 -5.01 8.14 -23.61
N LEU A 313 -4.67 6.97 -23.06
CA LEU A 313 -5.53 5.78 -23.14
C LEU A 313 -6.89 6.03 -22.48
N PHE A 314 -6.91 6.57 -21.27
CA PHE A 314 -8.15 6.83 -20.55
C PHE A 314 -8.98 7.92 -21.22
N ALA A 315 -8.35 8.97 -21.76
CA ALA A 315 -9.03 10.00 -22.54
C ALA A 315 -9.66 9.42 -23.83
N ALA A 316 -8.93 8.58 -24.58
CA ALA A 316 -9.42 7.94 -25.79
C ALA A 316 -10.65 7.06 -25.56
N HIS A 317 -10.75 6.44 -24.39
CA HIS A 317 -11.88 5.59 -24.01
C HIS A 317 -12.91 6.30 -23.11
N GLN A 318 -12.79 7.62 -22.91
CA GLN A 318 -13.70 8.42 -22.07
C GLN A 318 -13.81 7.93 -20.62
N VAL A 319 -12.74 7.35 -20.09
CA VAL A 319 -12.66 6.93 -18.69
C VAL A 319 -12.49 8.15 -17.80
N LYS A 320 -13.39 8.37 -16.85
CA LYS A 320 -13.33 9.50 -15.92
C LYS A 320 -12.16 9.34 -14.95
N LEU A 321 -11.31 10.36 -14.79
CA LEU A 321 -10.27 10.37 -13.78
C LEU A 321 -10.84 10.86 -12.44
N LEU A 322 -10.62 10.09 -11.38
CA LEU A 322 -10.91 10.44 -10.00
C LEU A 322 -9.57 10.76 -9.33
N GLU A 323 -9.27 12.04 -9.22
CA GLU A 323 -7.95 12.51 -8.78
C GLU A 323 -7.87 12.52 -7.26
N VAL A 324 -6.83 11.88 -6.72
CA VAL A 324 -6.49 11.85 -5.29
C VAL A 324 -5.01 12.23 -5.11
N PRO A 325 -4.63 12.79 -3.93
CA PRO A 325 -3.23 13.00 -3.58
C PRO A 325 -2.44 11.68 -3.56
N GLN A 326 -1.12 11.77 -3.59
CA GLN A 326 -0.27 10.59 -3.41
C GLN A 326 -0.52 9.99 -2.00
N ASN A 327 -0.77 8.68 -1.96
CA ASN A 327 -1.21 7.95 -0.76
C ASN A 327 -2.57 8.42 -0.20
N GLY A 328 -3.29 9.25 -0.93
CA GLY A 328 -4.65 9.68 -0.57
C GLY A 328 -5.70 8.61 -0.90
N PHE A 329 -6.72 8.56 -0.06
CA PHE A 329 -7.90 7.74 -0.26
C PHE A 329 -9.14 8.61 0.00
N ASP A 330 -9.96 8.80 -1.02
CA ASP A 330 -11.16 9.65 -0.94
C ASP A 330 -12.42 8.84 -1.24
N LEU A 331 -13.14 8.51 -0.19
CA LEU A 331 -14.37 7.72 -0.26
C LEU A 331 -15.51 8.50 -0.91
N GLU A 332 -15.58 9.82 -0.73
CA GLU A 332 -16.63 10.65 -1.31
C GLU A 332 -16.53 10.73 -2.83
N ILE A 333 -15.33 10.94 -3.36
CA ILE A 333 -15.07 10.97 -4.81
C ILE A 333 -15.46 9.63 -5.44
N ILE A 334 -15.14 8.51 -4.78
CA ILE A 334 -15.51 7.18 -5.25
C ILE A 334 -17.04 7.01 -5.20
N GLN A 335 -17.69 7.42 -4.12
CA GLN A 335 -19.14 7.32 -3.96
C GLN A 335 -19.90 8.17 -4.99
N GLN A 336 -19.39 9.36 -5.31
CA GLN A 336 -19.97 10.24 -6.35
C GLN A 336 -19.90 9.63 -7.75
N ALA A 337 -18.95 8.76 -8.02
CA ALA A 337 -18.86 8.01 -9.27
C ALA A 337 -19.93 6.90 -9.38
N GLN A 338 -20.66 6.60 -8.29
CA GLN A 338 -21.73 5.60 -8.22
C GLN A 338 -21.30 4.23 -8.80
N PRO A 339 -20.23 3.61 -8.29
CA PRO A 339 -19.78 2.32 -8.79
C PRO A 339 -20.82 1.23 -8.55
N GLU A 340 -20.95 0.31 -9.50
CA GLU A 340 -21.67 -0.96 -9.31
C GLU A 340 -20.70 -2.12 -9.06
N LEU A 341 -19.40 -1.88 -9.32
CA LEU A 341 -18.30 -2.80 -9.05
C LEU A 341 -17.00 -1.98 -8.94
N MET A 342 -16.17 -2.30 -7.97
CA MET A 342 -14.83 -1.76 -7.85
C MET A 342 -13.78 -2.86 -8.00
N VAL A 343 -12.62 -2.52 -8.57
CA VAL A 343 -11.45 -3.39 -8.67
C VAL A 343 -10.23 -2.64 -8.14
N GLY A 344 -9.46 -3.26 -7.24
CA GLY A 344 -8.35 -2.58 -6.60
C GLY A 344 -7.24 -3.49 -6.09
N ARG A 345 -6.06 -2.91 -5.87
CA ARG A 345 -4.88 -3.57 -5.31
C ARG A 345 -4.38 -2.81 -4.07
N TYR A 346 -3.63 -3.51 -3.23
CA TYR A 346 -2.98 -2.94 -2.04
C TYR A 346 -3.94 -2.21 -1.10
N LEU A 347 -5.20 -2.67 -1.03
CA LEU A 347 -6.18 -2.13 -0.11
C LEU A 347 -6.01 -2.78 1.27
N THR A 348 -5.92 -1.96 2.30
CA THR A 348 -5.99 -2.44 3.69
C THR A 348 -7.37 -3.03 3.99
N GLU A 349 -7.52 -3.83 5.04
CA GLU A 349 -8.82 -4.38 5.41
C GLU A 349 -9.83 -3.27 5.74
N ASP A 350 -9.38 -2.20 6.39
CA ASP A 350 -10.22 -1.04 6.69
C ASP A 350 -10.72 -0.36 5.41
N MET A 351 -9.85 -0.09 4.44
CA MET A 351 -10.25 0.45 3.13
C MET A 351 -11.25 -0.46 2.42
N LYS A 352 -11.04 -1.78 2.45
CA LYS A 352 -11.98 -2.74 1.86
C LYS A 352 -13.35 -2.70 2.54
N GLN A 353 -13.37 -2.61 3.87
CA GLN A 353 -14.61 -2.49 4.65
C GLN A 353 -15.37 -1.22 4.30
N GLN A 354 -14.68 -0.08 4.22
CA GLN A 354 -15.29 1.20 3.83
C GLN A 354 -15.84 1.16 2.39
N LEU A 355 -15.06 0.68 1.43
CA LEU A 355 -15.48 0.56 0.03
C LEU A 355 -16.70 -0.35 -0.14
N ARG A 356 -16.76 -1.46 0.60
CA ARG A 356 -17.91 -2.39 0.59
C ARG A 356 -19.20 -1.80 1.15
N THR A 357 -19.16 -0.61 1.71
CA THR A 357 -20.39 0.14 2.05
C THR A 357 -21.05 0.75 0.82
N ILE A 358 -20.27 0.96 -0.24
CA ILE A 358 -20.68 1.59 -1.50
C ILE A 358 -21.07 0.52 -2.52
N ALA A 359 -20.15 -0.40 -2.83
CA ALA A 359 -20.32 -1.43 -3.86
C ALA A 359 -19.38 -2.64 -3.60
N PRO A 360 -19.55 -3.78 -4.30
CA PRO A 360 -18.63 -4.90 -4.21
C PRO A 360 -17.23 -4.50 -4.68
N VAL A 361 -16.20 -5.10 -4.05
CA VAL A 361 -14.79 -4.77 -4.31
C VAL A 361 -14.00 -6.04 -4.63
N ILE A 362 -13.54 -6.20 -5.85
CA ILE A 362 -12.63 -7.27 -6.22
C ILE A 362 -11.20 -6.88 -5.81
N THR A 363 -10.59 -7.69 -4.98
CA THR A 363 -9.24 -7.52 -4.45
C THR A 363 -8.48 -8.85 -4.48
N GLY A 364 -7.20 -8.82 -4.10
CA GLY A 364 -6.38 -10.04 -4.05
C GLY A 364 -5.88 -10.50 -5.43
N LEU A 365 -6.08 -9.70 -6.46
CA LEU A 365 -5.51 -9.95 -7.78
C LEU A 365 -4.01 -9.58 -7.79
N THR A 366 -3.28 -10.26 -8.67
CA THR A 366 -1.84 -10.05 -8.81
C THR A 366 -1.50 -8.71 -9.46
N VAL A 367 -0.22 -8.34 -9.40
CA VAL A 367 0.39 -7.25 -10.19
C VAL A 367 1.22 -7.77 -11.38
N ASP A 368 1.39 -9.08 -11.50
CA ASP A 368 1.94 -9.68 -12.71
C ASP A 368 0.95 -9.52 -13.86
N ILE A 369 1.37 -8.84 -14.92
CA ILE A 369 0.48 -8.44 -16.01
C ILE A 369 -0.09 -9.66 -16.75
N GLY A 370 0.70 -10.70 -16.95
CA GLY A 370 0.22 -11.91 -17.64
C GLY A 370 -0.86 -12.61 -16.83
N ILE A 371 -0.60 -12.86 -15.55
CA ILE A 371 -1.56 -13.50 -14.65
C ILE A 371 -2.80 -12.60 -14.43
N LEU A 372 -2.61 -11.28 -14.33
CA LEU A 372 -3.71 -10.33 -14.17
C LEU A 372 -4.66 -10.32 -15.38
N ILE A 373 -4.11 -10.43 -16.60
CA ILE A 373 -4.90 -10.57 -17.83
C ILE A 373 -5.79 -11.81 -17.72
N ASP A 374 -5.24 -12.96 -17.30
CA ASP A 374 -6.01 -14.20 -17.16
C ASP A 374 -7.08 -14.10 -16.05
N GLN A 375 -6.75 -13.49 -14.92
CA GLN A 375 -7.69 -13.27 -13.82
C GLN A 375 -8.86 -12.38 -14.26
N PHE A 376 -8.59 -11.25 -14.93
CA PHE A 376 -9.65 -10.40 -15.47
C PHE A 376 -10.43 -11.09 -16.61
N ALA A 377 -9.75 -11.85 -17.47
CA ALA A 377 -10.43 -12.61 -18.51
C ALA A 377 -11.43 -13.62 -17.92
N ALA A 378 -11.07 -14.28 -16.83
CA ALA A 378 -11.97 -15.20 -16.13
C ALA A 378 -13.18 -14.44 -15.54
N ILE A 379 -12.96 -13.30 -14.89
CA ILE A 379 -14.03 -12.49 -14.27
C ILE A 379 -14.98 -11.90 -15.32
N PHE A 380 -14.44 -11.38 -16.43
CA PHE A 380 -15.22 -10.63 -17.44
C PHE A 380 -15.56 -11.44 -18.70
N ASN A 381 -15.24 -12.73 -18.71
CA ASN A 381 -15.44 -13.64 -19.85
C ASN A 381 -14.77 -13.11 -21.13
N LYS A 382 -13.44 -12.90 -21.06
CA LYS A 382 -12.60 -12.26 -22.09
C LYS A 382 -11.39 -13.12 -22.50
N GLN A 383 -11.55 -14.44 -22.53
CA GLN A 383 -10.47 -15.40 -22.82
C GLN A 383 -9.85 -15.21 -24.21
N THR A 384 -10.68 -14.84 -25.21
CA THR A 384 -10.18 -14.57 -26.57
C THR A 384 -9.29 -13.34 -26.62
N GLU A 385 -9.71 -12.27 -25.99
CA GLU A 385 -8.94 -11.02 -25.89
C GLU A 385 -7.65 -11.23 -25.08
N ALA A 386 -7.71 -12.03 -24.01
CA ALA A 386 -6.53 -12.41 -23.25
C ALA A 386 -5.48 -13.14 -24.10
N ALA A 387 -5.92 -14.11 -24.92
CA ALA A 387 -5.03 -14.83 -25.83
C ALA A 387 -4.35 -13.88 -26.84
N ILE A 388 -5.07 -12.87 -27.34
CA ILE A 388 -4.50 -11.85 -28.21
C ILE A 388 -3.44 -11.04 -27.47
N CYS A 389 -3.73 -10.58 -26.24
CA CYS A 389 -2.81 -9.82 -25.41
C CYS A 389 -1.51 -10.62 -25.12
N HIS A 390 -1.64 -11.89 -24.73
CA HIS A 390 -0.48 -12.77 -24.50
C HIS A 390 0.38 -12.96 -25.73
N ASN A 391 -0.25 -13.24 -26.88
CA ASN A 391 0.47 -13.41 -28.13
C ASN A 391 1.24 -12.15 -28.53
N GLN A 392 0.64 -10.98 -28.39
CA GLN A 392 1.29 -9.71 -28.68
C GLN A 392 2.48 -9.47 -27.74
N MET A 393 2.28 -9.58 -26.43
CA MET A 393 3.37 -9.41 -25.44
C MET A 393 4.53 -10.37 -25.69
N ASN A 394 4.22 -11.64 -25.97
CA ASN A 394 5.25 -12.65 -26.24
C ASN A 394 6.03 -12.35 -27.53
N ASN A 395 5.35 -11.97 -28.62
CA ASN A 395 6.00 -11.62 -29.88
C ASN A 395 6.93 -10.41 -29.71
N GLU A 396 6.54 -9.39 -28.94
CA GLU A 396 7.36 -8.21 -28.66
C GLU A 396 8.62 -8.60 -27.85
N VAL A 397 8.48 -9.44 -26.84
CA VAL A 397 9.62 -9.93 -26.05
C VAL A 397 10.57 -10.78 -26.90
N VAL A 398 10.05 -11.68 -27.72
CA VAL A 398 10.87 -12.51 -28.64
C VAL A 398 11.63 -11.64 -29.64
N ALA A 399 10.96 -10.64 -30.22
CA ALA A 399 11.60 -9.71 -31.15
C ALA A 399 12.73 -8.92 -30.48
N ALA A 400 12.49 -8.43 -29.25
CA ALA A 400 13.49 -7.71 -28.45
C ALA A 400 14.69 -8.60 -28.08
N ARG A 401 14.44 -9.84 -27.63
CA ARG A 401 15.54 -10.82 -27.36
C ARG A 401 16.41 -11.07 -28.56
N ASN A 402 15.81 -11.25 -29.75
CA ASN A 402 16.54 -11.46 -30.96
C ASN A 402 17.45 -10.27 -31.31
N GLN A 403 16.94 -9.04 -31.12
CA GLN A 403 17.73 -7.82 -31.31
C GLN A 403 18.86 -7.69 -30.29
N LEU A 404 18.65 -8.11 -29.05
CA LEU A 404 19.62 -8.00 -27.95
C LEU A 404 20.54 -9.22 -27.83
N GLN A 405 20.51 -10.15 -28.77
CA GLN A 405 21.22 -11.43 -28.67
C GLN A 405 22.73 -11.27 -28.42
N SER A 406 23.39 -10.31 -29.08
CA SER A 406 24.82 -10.04 -28.86
C SER A 406 25.12 -9.54 -27.45
N ILE A 407 24.29 -8.67 -26.93
CA ILE A 407 24.39 -8.13 -25.54
C ILE A 407 24.20 -9.27 -24.53
N ILE A 408 23.17 -10.10 -24.74
CA ILE A 408 22.84 -11.21 -23.83
C ILE A 408 24.01 -12.22 -23.83
N GLN A 409 24.56 -12.59 -25.02
CA GLN A 409 25.66 -13.54 -25.13
C GLN A 409 26.99 -13.00 -24.60
N SER A 410 27.20 -11.68 -24.60
CA SER A 410 28.40 -11.08 -24.02
C SER A 410 28.41 -11.13 -22.47
N GLY A 411 27.27 -11.44 -21.85
CA GLY A 411 27.14 -11.42 -20.39
C GLY A 411 27.17 -10.01 -19.78
N ALA A 412 26.98 -8.96 -20.61
CA ALA A 412 26.96 -7.58 -20.14
C ALA A 412 25.90 -7.37 -19.07
N THR A 413 26.28 -6.70 -17.99
CA THR A 413 25.41 -6.49 -16.83
C THR A 413 24.57 -5.24 -16.96
N VAL A 414 23.30 -5.36 -16.60
CA VAL A 414 22.30 -4.28 -16.62
C VAL A 414 21.77 -4.04 -15.21
N MET A 415 21.70 -2.79 -14.79
CA MET A 415 21.17 -2.39 -13.49
C MET A 415 20.15 -1.28 -13.64
N VAL A 416 19.11 -1.30 -12.82
CA VAL A 416 18.19 -0.17 -12.64
C VAL A 416 18.44 0.42 -11.25
N LEU A 417 18.87 1.67 -11.21
CA LEU A 417 19.11 2.45 -10.00
C LEU A 417 17.95 3.42 -9.80
N ARG A 418 17.34 3.38 -8.63
CA ARG A 418 16.39 4.39 -8.16
C ARG A 418 17.09 5.38 -7.25
N VAL A 419 16.98 6.65 -7.57
CA VAL A 419 17.38 7.75 -6.71
C VAL A 419 16.15 8.28 -5.99
N GLU A 420 16.17 8.23 -4.66
CA GLU A 420 15.10 8.70 -3.78
C GLU A 420 15.57 9.92 -2.97
N ALA A 421 14.65 10.65 -2.37
CA ALA A 421 14.98 11.76 -1.46
C ALA A 421 15.87 11.32 -0.28
N PHE A 422 15.82 10.05 0.10
CA PHE A 422 16.48 9.51 1.30
C PHE A 422 17.59 8.50 1.00
N GLY A 423 18.01 8.36 -0.27
CA GLY A 423 19.10 7.47 -0.65
C GLY A 423 18.90 6.80 -2.01
N TYR A 424 19.49 5.63 -2.15
CA TYR A 424 19.53 4.89 -3.40
C TYR A 424 18.98 3.49 -3.21
N ARG A 425 18.32 2.99 -4.25
CA ARG A 425 17.84 1.61 -4.30
C ARG A 425 18.12 1.02 -5.68
N TYR A 426 18.24 -0.29 -5.76
CA TYR A 426 18.31 -0.99 -7.04
C TYR A 426 17.15 -1.96 -7.21
N LEU A 427 16.76 -2.18 -8.45
CA LEU A 427 15.74 -3.15 -8.83
C LEU A 427 16.29 -4.56 -8.66
N GLY A 428 15.65 -5.37 -7.81
CA GLY A 428 16.10 -6.74 -7.52
C GLY A 428 15.88 -7.70 -8.69
N GLY A 429 16.67 -8.78 -8.74
CA GLY A 429 16.62 -9.78 -9.81
C GLY A 429 15.43 -10.74 -9.77
N SER A 430 14.74 -10.85 -8.64
CA SER A 430 13.64 -11.81 -8.40
C SER A 430 12.27 -11.17 -8.22
N SER A 431 12.11 -9.90 -8.59
CA SER A 431 10.86 -9.15 -8.43
C SER A 431 9.96 -9.22 -9.67
N THR A 432 8.79 -8.59 -9.59
CA THR A 432 7.82 -8.46 -10.69
C THR A 432 8.10 -7.21 -11.55
N GLY A 433 7.27 -6.96 -12.55
CA GLY A 433 7.32 -5.75 -13.36
C GLY A 433 8.57 -5.65 -14.24
N ALA A 434 9.27 -4.52 -14.21
CA ALA A 434 10.45 -4.25 -15.03
C ALA A 434 11.61 -5.23 -14.76
N SER A 435 11.74 -5.74 -13.53
CA SER A 435 12.74 -6.75 -13.17
C SER A 435 12.49 -8.07 -13.89
N GLN A 436 11.27 -8.56 -13.88
CA GLN A 436 10.89 -9.78 -14.59
C GLN A 436 11.13 -9.61 -16.11
N LEU A 437 10.79 -8.43 -16.66
CA LEU A 437 11.02 -8.15 -18.07
C LEU A 437 12.52 -8.19 -18.42
N LEU A 438 13.36 -7.50 -17.65
CA LEU A 438 14.80 -7.42 -17.91
C LEU A 438 15.51 -8.77 -17.75
N TYR A 439 15.31 -9.44 -16.62
CA TYR A 439 16.18 -10.54 -16.22
C TYR A 439 15.59 -11.91 -16.58
N GLU A 440 14.28 -12.12 -16.45
CA GLU A 440 13.65 -13.40 -16.78
C GLU A 440 13.25 -13.46 -18.27
N LYS A 441 12.48 -12.48 -18.75
CA LYS A 441 11.92 -12.52 -20.10
C LYS A 441 12.97 -12.19 -21.18
N LEU A 442 13.78 -11.15 -20.98
CA LEU A 442 14.86 -10.80 -21.91
C LEU A 442 16.14 -11.62 -21.70
N GLY A 443 16.39 -12.10 -20.49
CA GLY A 443 17.60 -12.87 -20.16
C GLY A 443 18.85 -12.02 -20.00
N LEU A 444 18.71 -10.74 -19.65
CA LEU A 444 19.82 -9.84 -19.34
C LEU A 444 20.45 -10.19 -17.97
N SER A 445 21.73 -9.91 -17.80
CA SER A 445 22.46 -10.23 -16.57
C SER A 445 22.39 -9.07 -15.55
N ILE A 446 22.06 -9.40 -14.31
CA ILE A 446 22.22 -8.46 -13.18
C ILE A 446 23.64 -8.57 -12.61
N PRO A 447 24.29 -7.48 -12.11
CA PRO A 447 25.57 -7.58 -11.41
C PRO A 447 25.52 -8.60 -10.26
N GLU A 448 26.57 -9.41 -10.12
CA GLU A 448 26.62 -10.55 -9.18
C GLU A 448 26.30 -10.14 -7.72
N LEU A 449 26.88 -9.00 -7.28
CA LEU A 449 26.65 -8.46 -5.94
C LEU A 449 25.18 -8.15 -5.62
N LEU A 450 24.34 -7.94 -6.65
CA LEU A 450 22.96 -7.53 -6.52
C LEU A 450 21.95 -8.67 -6.67
N LYS A 451 22.40 -9.87 -7.01
CA LYS A 451 21.53 -11.05 -7.22
C LYS A 451 20.77 -11.49 -5.98
N SER A 452 21.29 -11.21 -4.79
CA SER A 452 20.66 -11.57 -3.51
C SER A 452 19.47 -10.70 -3.12
N GLY A 453 19.25 -9.58 -3.81
CA GLY A 453 18.15 -8.65 -3.51
C GLY A 453 16.79 -9.26 -3.82
N LYS A 454 15.98 -9.48 -2.77
CA LYS A 454 14.66 -10.15 -2.85
C LYS A 454 13.50 -9.16 -2.96
N ALA A 455 13.69 -7.91 -2.53
CA ALA A 455 12.67 -6.89 -2.62
C ALA A 455 12.59 -6.31 -4.04
N TRP A 456 11.45 -5.72 -4.38
CA TRP A 456 11.28 -5.00 -5.64
C TRP A 456 12.39 -3.95 -5.81
N PHE A 457 12.53 -3.04 -4.83
CA PHE A 457 13.66 -2.13 -4.74
C PHE A 457 14.42 -2.38 -3.44
N ASN A 458 15.70 -2.72 -3.56
CA ASN A 458 16.59 -3.02 -2.43
C ASN A 458 17.45 -1.80 -2.11
N PRO A 459 17.73 -1.50 -0.84
CA PRO A 459 18.63 -0.41 -0.49
C PRO A 459 20.01 -0.61 -1.12
N CYS A 460 20.66 0.49 -1.48
CA CYS A 460 21.98 0.50 -2.10
C CYS A 460 22.77 1.72 -1.63
N THR A 461 24.00 1.51 -1.22
CA THR A 461 24.95 2.59 -0.96
C THR A 461 25.72 2.96 -2.24
N LEU A 462 26.38 4.15 -2.24
CA LEU A 462 27.25 4.53 -3.35
C LEU A 462 28.46 3.59 -3.49
N ASP A 463 28.92 2.97 -2.39
CA ASP A 463 30.00 1.99 -2.42
C ASP A 463 29.58 0.68 -3.08
N GLU A 464 28.38 0.19 -2.75
CA GLU A 464 27.81 -1.01 -3.37
C GLU A 464 27.51 -0.78 -4.86
N LEU A 465 26.98 0.39 -5.23
CA LEU A 465 26.76 0.78 -6.62
C LEU A 465 28.07 0.78 -7.41
N HIS A 466 29.11 1.41 -6.85
CA HIS A 466 30.43 1.46 -7.48
C HIS A 466 31.05 0.05 -7.58
N SER A 467 30.89 -0.79 -6.59
CA SER A 467 31.40 -2.17 -6.58
C SER A 467 30.65 -3.07 -7.57
N ALA A 468 29.34 -2.88 -7.72
CA ALA A 468 28.51 -3.59 -8.71
C ALA A 468 28.89 -3.22 -10.16
N ASN A 469 29.30 -1.96 -10.39
CA ASN A 469 29.91 -1.45 -11.61
C ASN A 469 29.30 -2.00 -12.92
N PRO A 470 27.97 -1.81 -13.16
CA PRO A 470 27.27 -2.37 -14.30
C PRO A 470 27.79 -1.86 -15.65
N ASP A 471 27.60 -2.67 -16.71
CA ASP A 471 27.95 -2.27 -18.08
C ASP A 471 26.90 -1.31 -18.66
N PHE A 472 25.63 -1.44 -18.27
CA PHE A 472 24.51 -0.54 -18.61
C PHE A 472 23.75 -0.15 -17.36
N LEU A 473 23.34 1.11 -17.27
CA LEU A 473 22.64 1.65 -16.11
C LEU A 473 21.40 2.44 -16.53
N PHE A 474 20.25 2.02 -16.05
CA PHE A 474 19.02 2.81 -16.08
C PHE A 474 18.90 3.54 -14.76
N VAL A 475 18.71 4.85 -14.80
CA VAL A 475 18.56 5.70 -13.61
C VAL A 475 17.15 6.25 -13.56
N GLU A 476 16.43 5.90 -12.53
CA GLU A 476 15.09 6.38 -12.21
C GLU A 476 15.18 7.38 -11.06
N LYS A 477 14.65 8.59 -11.26
CA LYS A 477 14.49 9.58 -10.20
C LYS A 477 13.07 9.48 -9.66
N ARG A 478 12.91 9.04 -8.40
CA ARG A 478 11.59 8.86 -7.79
C ARG A 478 10.86 10.19 -7.67
N VAL A 479 9.61 10.19 -8.13
CA VAL A 479 8.69 11.31 -7.99
C VAL A 479 7.84 11.11 -6.74
N MET A 480 7.84 12.11 -5.85
CA MET A 480 7.02 12.13 -4.63
C MET A 480 6.42 13.52 -4.44
N GLU A 481 5.19 13.58 -3.93
CA GLU A 481 4.43 14.83 -3.81
C GLU A 481 5.12 15.88 -2.92
N HIS A 482 5.79 15.44 -1.85
CA HIS A 482 6.35 16.31 -0.83
C HIS A 482 7.89 16.25 -0.73
N TYR A 483 8.56 15.46 -1.58
CA TYR A 483 10.00 15.22 -1.49
C TYR A 483 10.63 15.21 -2.86
N SER A 484 11.78 15.88 -2.96
CA SER A 484 12.59 15.84 -4.17
C SER A 484 13.81 14.94 -3.99
N ALA A 485 14.08 14.12 -5.00
CA ALA A 485 15.31 13.35 -5.11
C ALA A 485 16.46 14.15 -5.75
N ASP A 486 16.29 15.45 -6.01
CA ASP A 486 17.26 16.26 -6.76
C ASP A 486 18.60 16.37 -6.04
N GLU A 487 18.60 16.55 -4.72
CA GLU A 487 19.83 16.62 -3.93
C GLU A 487 20.64 15.33 -4.02
N ASN A 488 20.00 14.18 -3.87
CA ASN A 488 20.70 12.89 -4.00
C ASN A 488 21.10 12.58 -5.44
N MET A 489 20.34 13.07 -6.43
CA MET A 489 20.74 12.99 -7.83
C MET A 489 22.00 13.83 -8.10
N SER A 490 22.08 15.05 -7.58
CA SER A 490 23.28 15.91 -7.67
C SER A 490 24.48 15.25 -6.97
N LYS A 491 24.29 14.78 -5.72
CA LYS A 491 25.36 14.04 -4.99
C LYS A 491 25.87 12.82 -5.74
N LEU A 492 24.98 12.09 -6.41
CA LEU A 492 25.35 10.94 -7.23
C LEU A 492 26.24 11.37 -8.40
N ILE A 493 25.78 12.35 -9.19
CA ILE A 493 26.45 12.79 -10.43
C ILE A 493 27.79 13.48 -10.12
N GLU A 494 27.88 14.25 -9.04
CA GLU A 494 29.08 14.96 -8.60
C GLU A 494 30.10 14.03 -7.92
N SER A 495 29.70 12.83 -7.53
CA SER A 495 30.59 11.87 -6.88
C SER A 495 31.73 11.44 -7.82
N SER A 496 32.94 11.45 -7.32
CA SER A 496 34.12 10.92 -8.04
C SER A 496 33.95 9.45 -8.42
N ARG A 497 33.16 8.68 -7.65
CA ARG A 497 32.81 7.28 -7.95
C ARG A 497 31.93 7.15 -9.17
N TRP A 498 30.98 8.06 -9.35
CA TRP A 498 30.10 8.07 -10.52
C TRP A 498 30.90 8.13 -11.83
N SER A 499 31.82 9.10 -11.94
CA SER A 499 32.62 9.30 -13.13
C SER A 499 33.55 8.11 -13.48
N THR A 500 33.83 7.24 -12.51
CA THR A 500 34.71 6.06 -12.71
C THR A 500 33.97 4.80 -13.11
N MET A 501 32.64 4.76 -13.00
CA MET A 501 31.82 3.59 -13.37
C MET A 501 31.88 3.29 -14.87
N LYS A 502 31.86 2.01 -15.23
CA LYS A 502 31.88 1.54 -16.64
C LYS A 502 30.73 2.14 -17.47
N ALA A 503 29.49 2.08 -16.94
CA ALA A 503 28.34 2.60 -17.64
C ALA A 503 28.47 4.10 -17.95
N VAL A 504 29.02 4.89 -16.99
CA VAL A 504 29.21 6.33 -17.14
C VAL A 504 30.31 6.63 -18.15
N LYS A 505 31.50 5.99 -18.03
CA LYS A 505 32.63 6.17 -18.95
C LYS A 505 32.28 5.83 -20.41
N ASN A 506 31.40 4.86 -20.59
CA ASN A 506 31.01 4.40 -21.92
C ASN A 506 29.71 5.04 -22.43
N ASN A 507 29.19 6.09 -21.76
CA ASN A 507 27.93 6.74 -22.09
C ASN A 507 26.70 5.81 -22.11
N ARG A 508 26.72 4.75 -21.28
CA ARG A 508 25.67 3.71 -21.19
C ARG A 508 24.74 3.94 -19.98
N VAL A 509 24.47 5.21 -19.67
CA VAL A 509 23.50 5.61 -18.66
C VAL A 509 22.25 6.15 -19.34
N CYS A 510 21.09 5.59 -19.01
CA CYS A 510 19.78 6.02 -19.48
C CYS A 510 18.94 6.54 -18.31
N TYR A 511 18.54 7.80 -18.35
CA TYR A 511 17.58 8.35 -17.40
C TYR A 511 16.17 8.00 -17.86
N VAL A 512 15.41 7.35 -16.98
CA VAL A 512 14.07 6.84 -17.29
C VAL A 512 13.00 7.53 -16.44
N ASP A 513 11.79 7.59 -17.01
CA ASP A 513 10.63 8.16 -16.32
C ASP A 513 10.09 7.16 -15.28
N THR A 514 10.09 7.55 -14.01
CA THR A 514 9.55 6.75 -12.91
C THR A 514 8.08 6.40 -13.15
N ASN A 515 7.29 7.34 -13.68
CA ASN A 515 5.86 7.13 -13.90
C ASN A 515 5.61 6.01 -14.92
N LEU A 516 6.49 5.83 -15.90
CA LEU A 516 6.39 4.73 -16.87
C LEU A 516 6.93 3.41 -16.30
N TRP A 517 8.12 3.43 -15.70
CA TRP A 517 8.82 2.21 -15.28
C TRP A 517 8.26 1.57 -14.02
N VAL A 518 7.54 2.31 -13.22
CA VAL A 518 7.00 1.88 -11.93
C VAL A 518 5.48 1.86 -11.95
N ASP A 519 4.87 3.05 -11.95
CA ASP A 519 3.42 3.20 -11.78
C ASP A 519 2.66 2.85 -13.07
N GLY A 520 3.28 3.11 -14.22
CA GLY A 520 2.73 2.86 -15.55
C GLY A 520 3.13 1.54 -16.19
N PHE A 521 3.75 0.62 -15.44
CA PHE A 521 4.15 -0.69 -15.95
C PHE A 521 2.94 -1.62 -16.11
N GLY A 522 1.97 -1.20 -16.94
CA GLY A 522 0.81 -1.98 -17.34
C GLY A 522 1.03 -2.73 -18.67
N TYR A 523 -0.06 -3.09 -19.34
CA TYR A 523 -0.01 -3.81 -20.61
C TYR A 523 0.73 -3.01 -21.71
N THR A 524 0.32 -1.77 -21.96
CA THR A 524 0.97 -0.87 -22.92
C THR A 524 2.31 -0.35 -22.38
N GLY A 525 2.37 -0.07 -21.08
CA GLY A 525 3.58 0.40 -20.41
C GLY A 525 4.74 -0.57 -20.56
N GLN A 526 4.50 -1.88 -20.46
CA GLN A 526 5.52 -2.92 -20.68
C GLN A 526 6.13 -2.82 -22.08
N THR A 527 5.30 -2.61 -23.11
CA THR A 527 5.76 -2.41 -24.50
C THR A 527 6.64 -1.17 -24.63
N LEU A 528 6.25 -0.07 -23.97
CA LEU A 528 7.03 1.18 -24.02
C LEU A 528 8.37 1.03 -23.30
N VAL A 529 8.39 0.40 -22.13
CA VAL A 529 9.63 0.10 -21.40
C VAL A 529 10.53 -0.81 -22.22
N LEU A 530 9.98 -1.85 -22.86
CA LEU A 530 10.72 -2.75 -23.73
C LEU A 530 11.41 -2.00 -24.89
N LYS A 531 10.72 -1.07 -25.54
CA LYS A 531 11.28 -0.21 -26.58
C LYS A 531 12.42 0.67 -26.06
N GLN A 532 12.30 1.23 -24.86
CA GLN A 532 13.36 2.02 -24.24
C GLN A 532 14.59 1.16 -23.92
N ILE A 533 14.39 -0.07 -23.40
CA ILE A 533 15.47 -1.01 -23.12
C ILE A 533 16.23 -1.33 -24.41
N VAL A 534 15.53 -1.75 -25.45
CA VAL A 534 16.14 -2.10 -26.74
C VAL A 534 16.87 -0.91 -27.35
N GLY A 535 16.22 0.26 -27.39
CA GLY A 535 16.81 1.49 -27.93
C GLY A 535 18.09 1.89 -27.22
N HIS A 536 18.10 1.84 -25.88
CA HIS A 536 19.29 2.21 -25.11
C HIS A 536 20.43 1.20 -25.22
N LEU A 537 20.14 -0.08 -25.18
CA LEU A 537 21.17 -1.12 -25.26
C LEU A 537 21.78 -1.22 -26.66
N LEU A 538 21.05 -0.87 -27.73
CA LEU A 538 21.49 -0.91 -29.13
C LEU A 538 21.92 0.46 -29.69
N ASP A 539 21.96 1.54 -28.88
CA ASP A 539 22.41 2.85 -29.35
C ASP A 539 23.82 2.69 -29.98
N GLU A 540 23.97 3.08 -31.24
CA GLU A 540 25.22 2.95 -31.99
C GLU A 540 26.43 3.60 -31.32
N ARG A 541 26.19 4.64 -30.50
CA ARG A 541 27.20 5.28 -29.64
C ARG A 541 27.76 4.31 -28.61
N ASN A 542 26.92 3.35 -28.15
CA ASN A 542 27.28 2.33 -27.17
C ASN A 542 27.99 1.12 -27.83
N VAL A 543 27.68 0.83 -29.13
CA VAL A 543 28.24 -0.31 -29.88
C VAL A 543 29.68 -0.05 -30.36
N ARG A 544 30.02 1.23 -30.64
CA ARG A 544 31.40 1.59 -31.10
C ARG A 544 32.45 1.59 -29.97
N ALA A 545 32.04 1.38 -28.73
CA ALA A 545 32.95 1.30 -27.57
C ALA A 545 33.35 -0.16 -27.23
N GLN A 546 32.94 -1.16 -28.00
CA GLN A 546 33.44 -2.53 -27.99
C GLN A 546 34.47 -2.72 -29.07
#